data_f83b75121eee6a4db5e210bbcc7242b8
#
_entry.id   f83b75121eee6a4db5e210bbcc7242b8
#
_cell.length_a   1.000
_cell.length_b   1.000
_cell.length_c   1.000
_cell.angle_alpha   90.00
_cell.angle_beta   90.00
_cell.angle_gamma   90.00
#
_symmetry.space_group_name_H-M   'P 1'
#
loop_
_entity.id
_entity.type
_entity.pdbx_description
1 polymer ?
#
loop_
_entity_poly.entity_id
_entity_poly.type
_entity_poly.pdbx_seq_one_letter_code
_entity_poly.pdbx_strand_id
1 'polypeptide(L)'
;MYMTELDRVLQEVFHNEGKVIAPLVGGMMNQSYIVSYQDKKYVLYISTEQANEMVDRPLEKANQKLIIDLGITSKNFYFDTEKGIKVNEYIEGSSLDKVDSYDSKKVAELLKVMHQSEKLSRDDYQPFKRFVAYEQEAYSFQEKMEDEYDELRSTIFENKDFLEKQKLVLCHNDAQKSNIVKSLEDKYYLIDFEFMGNNDPVYDIATFGNGSVSEGYQLLNDYFDNKPTKEEKERYYLWRIFISLQWHNVAIVKHYRGEGKTHGFDFLAVANFFLNNALDAYKGLKELNK
;
A
#
# COMPACT_ATOMS: atom_id res chain seq x y z
N MET A 1 16.57 -24.27 25.89
CA MET A 1 16.58 -23.18 24.90
C MET A 1 15.13 -22.86 24.63
N TYR A 2 14.67 -21.64 24.85
CA TYR A 2 13.28 -21.29 24.54
C TYR A 2 13.14 -21.20 23.03
N MET A 3 12.16 -21.89 22.48
CA MET A 3 11.82 -21.87 21.05
C MET A 3 11.31 -20.47 20.70
N THR A 4 11.89 -19.82 19.69
CA THR A 4 11.43 -18.51 19.22
C THR A 4 10.08 -18.63 18.51
N GLU A 5 9.38 -17.52 18.29
CA GLU A 5 8.15 -17.52 17.49
C GLU A 5 8.42 -18.03 16.06
N LEU A 6 9.52 -17.59 15.46
CA LEU A 6 9.95 -18.05 14.13
C LEU A 6 10.16 -19.58 14.10
N ASP A 7 10.80 -20.16 15.12
CA ASP A 7 11.03 -21.61 15.19
C ASP A 7 9.69 -22.38 15.25
N ARG A 8 8.72 -21.85 16.02
CA ARG A 8 7.37 -22.46 16.10
C ARG A 8 6.66 -22.43 14.76
N VAL A 9 6.73 -21.30 14.05
CA VAL A 9 6.11 -21.14 12.73
C VAL A 9 6.77 -22.05 11.70
N LEU A 10 8.10 -22.17 11.71
CA LEU A 10 8.82 -23.11 10.83
C LEU A 10 8.42 -24.56 11.10
N GLN A 11 8.23 -24.93 12.36
CA GLN A 11 7.75 -26.26 12.72
C GLN A 11 6.32 -26.51 12.26
N GLU A 12 5.41 -25.55 12.50
CA GLU A 12 3.98 -25.70 12.21
C GLU A 12 3.71 -25.73 10.69
N VAL A 13 4.32 -24.80 9.94
CA VAL A 13 4.00 -24.58 8.53
C VAL A 13 4.87 -25.43 7.60
N PHE A 14 6.14 -25.63 7.95
CA PHE A 14 7.15 -26.31 7.10
C PHE A 14 7.67 -27.61 7.70
N HIS A 15 7.05 -28.12 8.79
CA HIS A 15 7.37 -29.42 9.43
C HIS A 15 8.85 -29.57 9.80
N ASN A 16 9.51 -28.47 10.22
CA ASN A 16 10.96 -28.38 10.49
C ASN A 16 11.90 -28.56 9.27
N GLU A 17 11.36 -28.62 8.06
CA GLU A 17 12.16 -28.73 6.83
C GLU A 17 12.43 -27.36 6.18
N GLY A 18 11.68 -26.32 6.58
CA GLY A 18 11.88 -24.94 6.13
C GLY A 18 13.19 -24.36 6.64
N LYS A 19 13.97 -23.75 5.75
CA LYS A 19 15.23 -23.07 6.09
C LYS A 19 15.13 -21.59 5.78
N VAL A 20 15.32 -20.74 6.78
CA VAL A 20 15.40 -19.29 6.57
C VAL A 20 16.66 -18.98 5.74
N ILE A 21 16.47 -18.33 4.60
CA ILE A 21 17.56 -17.87 3.71
C ILE A 21 18.00 -16.47 4.15
N ALA A 22 17.04 -15.54 4.34
CA ALA A 22 17.30 -14.17 4.73
C ALA A 22 16.06 -13.51 5.34
N PRO A 23 16.21 -12.54 6.25
CA PRO A 23 15.13 -11.63 6.58
C PRO A 23 14.86 -10.69 5.39
N LEU A 24 13.59 -10.33 5.19
CA LEU A 24 13.20 -9.23 4.28
C LEU A 24 13.05 -7.96 5.12
N VAL A 25 13.91 -7.00 4.85
CA VAL A 25 13.89 -5.68 5.51
C VAL A 25 13.02 -4.72 4.70
N GLY A 26 12.09 -4.02 5.35
CA GLY A 26 11.32 -2.95 4.71
C GLY A 26 9.82 -2.92 5.02
N GLY A 27 9.24 -3.97 5.58
CA GLY A 27 7.84 -3.94 6.06
C GLY A 27 7.76 -3.34 7.48
N MET A 28 6.80 -2.44 7.72
CA MET A 28 6.58 -1.85 9.05
C MET A 28 5.56 -2.65 9.89
N MET A 29 4.78 -3.52 9.26
CA MET A 29 3.65 -4.21 9.88
C MET A 29 3.95 -5.69 10.16
N ASN A 30 4.90 -6.28 9.45
CA ASN A 30 5.20 -7.71 9.50
C ASN A 30 6.70 -7.95 9.64
N GLN A 31 7.08 -8.97 10.39
CA GLN A 31 8.41 -9.57 10.27
C GLN A 31 8.36 -10.53 9.08
N SER A 32 9.25 -10.33 8.12
CA SER A 32 9.20 -11.09 6.86
C SER A 32 10.52 -11.82 6.62
N TYR A 33 10.42 -13.06 6.11
CA TYR A 33 11.58 -13.94 5.86
C TYR A 33 11.44 -14.65 4.53
N ILE A 34 12.56 -14.81 3.81
CA ILE A 34 12.64 -15.76 2.70
C ILE A 34 12.96 -17.12 3.28
N VAL A 35 12.13 -18.12 2.97
CA VAL A 35 12.27 -19.50 3.45
C VAL A 35 12.38 -20.44 2.25
N SER A 36 13.37 -21.36 2.25
CA SER A 36 13.42 -22.47 1.29
C SER A 36 12.72 -23.68 1.87
N TYR A 37 11.89 -24.34 1.06
CA TYR A 37 11.18 -25.57 1.41
C TYR A 37 10.87 -26.37 0.14
N GLN A 38 11.23 -27.67 0.09
CA GLN A 38 10.99 -28.56 -1.05
C GLN A 38 11.44 -27.95 -2.40
N ASP A 39 12.69 -27.47 -2.46
CA ASP A 39 13.33 -26.85 -3.62
C ASP A 39 12.65 -25.56 -4.16
N LYS A 40 11.73 -24.99 -3.39
CA LYS A 40 11.07 -23.71 -3.68
C LYS A 40 11.40 -22.66 -2.64
N LYS A 41 11.23 -21.40 -3.00
CA LYS A 41 11.31 -20.27 -2.07
C LYS A 41 9.92 -19.71 -1.77
N TYR A 42 9.76 -19.27 -0.54
CA TYR A 42 8.54 -18.67 -0.01
C TYR A 42 8.86 -17.38 0.75
N VAL A 43 7.90 -16.49 0.85
CA VAL A 43 7.94 -15.37 1.80
C VAL A 43 7.03 -15.72 2.96
N LEU A 44 7.61 -15.83 4.14
CA LEU A 44 6.91 -15.97 5.40
C LEU A 44 6.70 -14.59 6.02
N TYR A 45 5.47 -14.23 6.33
CA TYR A 45 5.08 -13.05 7.08
C TYR A 45 4.56 -13.47 8.44
N ILE A 46 5.08 -12.83 9.49
CA ILE A 46 4.61 -12.95 10.88
C ILE A 46 4.18 -11.55 11.30
N SER A 47 2.88 -11.36 11.48
CA SER A 47 2.31 -10.06 11.81
C SER A 47 2.68 -9.66 13.23
N THR A 48 2.94 -8.37 13.44
CA THR A 48 3.03 -7.81 14.78
C THR A 48 1.63 -7.76 15.42
N GLU A 49 1.56 -7.70 16.75
CA GLU A 49 0.30 -7.56 17.48
C GLU A 49 -0.48 -6.32 17.01
N GLN A 50 0.21 -5.20 16.85
CA GLN A 50 -0.36 -3.96 16.33
C GLN A 50 -0.93 -4.11 14.90
N ALA A 51 -0.24 -4.85 14.02
CA ALA A 51 -0.74 -5.11 12.67
C ALA A 51 -2.03 -5.92 12.68
N ASN A 52 -2.16 -6.89 13.59
CA ASN A 52 -3.36 -7.70 13.73
C ASN A 52 -4.56 -6.91 14.26
N GLU A 53 -4.34 -5.83 15.01
CA GLU A 53 -5.42 -4.92 15.43
C GLU A 53 -5.90 -4.01 14.28
N MET A 54 -5.03 -3.67 13.33
CA MET A 54 -5.31 -2.73 12.24
C MET A 54 -5.86 -3.39 10.98
N VAL A 55 -5.60 -4.70 10.77
CA VAL A 55 -5.91 -5.44 9.54
C VAL A 55 -6.94 -6.53 9.81
N ASP A 56 -8.05 -6.52 9.06
CA ASP A 56 -9.02 -7.63 9.03
C ASP A 56 -8.43 -8.82 8.25
N ARG A 57 -7.72 -9.72 8.94
CA ARG A 57 -7.05 -10.88 8.32
C ARG A 57 -8.02 -11.84 7.63
N PRO A 58 -9.22 -12.14 8.17
CA PRO A 58 -10.26 -12.88 7.45
C PRO A 58 -10.65 -12.22 6.12
N LEU A 59 -10.80 -10.89 6.09
CA LEU A 59 -11.10 -10.14 4.86
C LEU A 59 -9.92 -10.19 3.89
N GLU A 60 -8.68 -9.97 4.36
CA GLU A 60 -7.47 -10.09 3.54
C GLU A 60 -7.40 -11.46 2.86
N LYS A 61 -7.61 -12.55 3.61
CA LYS A 61 -7.60 -13.92 3.08
C LYS A 61 -8.72 -14.15 2.05
N ALA A 62 -9.91 -13.59 2.29
CA ALA A 62 -11.03 -13.68 1.35
C ALA A 62 -10.72 -12.90 0.05
N ASN A 63 -10.16 -11.71 0.18
CA ASN A 63 -9.80 -10.86 -0.94
C ASN A 63 -8.68 -11.45 -1.79
N GLN A 64 -7.64 -12.07 -1.18
CA GLN A 64 -6.58 -12.76 -1.94
C GLN A 64 -7.14 -13.86 -2.85
N LYS A 65 -8.20 -14.57 -2.43
CA LYS A 65 -8.85 -15.58 -3.28
C LYS A 65 -9.52 -14.98 -4.51
N LEU A 66 -9.94 -13.69 -4.46
CA LEU A 66 -10.54 -13.03 -5.62
C LEU A 66 -9.54 -12.83 -6.76
N ILE A 67 -8.26 -12.64 -6.44
CA ILE A 67 -7.24 -12.23 -7.42
C ILE A 67 -6.29 -13.34 -7.84
N ILE A 68 -6.32 -14.51 -7.19
CA ILE A 68 -5.35 -15.58 -7.45
C ILE A 68 -5.36 -16.05 -8.91
N ASP A 69 -6.52 -16.11 -9.52
CA ASP A 69 -6.70 -16.55 -10.91
C ASP A 69 -6.40 -15.46 -11.94
N LEU A 70 -6.16 -14.22 -11.49
CA LEU A 70 -5.82 -13.09 -12.39
C LEU A 70 -4.36 -13.14 -12.85
N GLY A 71 -3.51 -13.93 -12.18
CA GLY A 71 -2.10 -14.04 -12.53
C GLY A 71 -1.27 -12.79 -12.21
N ILE A 72 -1.78 -11.90 -11.36
CA ILE A 72 -1.16 -10.64 -10.95
C ILE A 72 -0.42 -10.72 -9.62
N THR A 73 -0.45 -11.86 -8.96
CA THR A 73 0.21 -12.10 -7.67
C THR A 73 0.74 -13.52 -7.57
N SER A 74 1.58 -13.80 -6.57
CA SER A 74 2.02 -15.15 -6.23
C SER A 74 0.96 -15.93 -5.49
N LYS A 75 1.06 -17.26 -5.52
CA LYS A 75 0.12 -18.14 -4.81
C LYS A 75 0.35 -18.07 -3.31
N ASN A 76 -0.75 -18.06 -2.57
CA ASN A 76 -0.72 -18.23 -1.12
C ASN A 76 -0.55 -19.72 -0.79
N PHE A 77 0.50 -20.05 -0.02
CA PHE A 77 0.79 -21.40 0.43
C PHE A 77 0.10 -21.72 1.77
N TYR A 78 0.09 -20.73 2.68
CA TYR A 78 -0.50 -20.86 4.01
C TYR A 78 -1.00 -19.52 4.51
N PHE A 79 -2.14 -19.49 5.20
CA PHE A 79 -2.63 -18.29 5.86
C PHE A 79 -3.48 -18.63 7.09
N ASP A 80 -2.91 -18.41 8.26
CA ASP A 80 -3.58 -18.42 9.55
C ASP A 80 -4.00 -17.01 9.92
N THR A 81 -5.30 -16.74 9.89
CA THR A 81 -5.87 -15.42 10.15
C THR A 81 -5.96 -15.06 11.64
N GLU A 82 -5.91 -16.05 12.53
CA GLU A 82 -5.93 -15.84 13.98
C GLU A 82 -4.54 -15.42 14.48
N LYS A 83 -3.50 -16.10 13.98
CA LYS A 83 -2.11 -15.80 14.34
C LYS A 83 -1.47 -14.70 13.49
N GLY A 84 -2.11 -14.28 12.38
CA GLY A 84 -1.51 -13.35 11.44
C GLY A 84 -0.28 -13.90 10.72
N ILE A 85 -0.22 -15.24 10.47
CA ILE A 85 0.87 -15.89 9.78
C ILE A 85 0.45 -16.15 8.33
N LYS A 86 1.23 -15.62 7.39
CA LYS A 86 0.99 -15.75 5.95
C LYS A 86 2.24 -16.24 5.24
N VAL A 87 2.09 -17.19 4.31
CA VAL A 87 3.17 -17.69 3.46
C VAL A 87 2.74 -17.65 2.00
N ASN A 88 3.51 -16.93 1.19
CA ASN A 88 3.30 -16.84 -0.24
C ASN A 88 4.49 -17.41 -1.01
N GLU A 89 4.27 -17.94 -2.21
CA GLU A 89 5.37 -18.29 -3.12
C GLU A 89 6.23 -17.03 -3.38
N TYR A 90 7.56 -17.20 -3.33
CA TYR A 90 8.49 -16.10 -3.58
C TYR A 90 8.53 -15.76 -5.08
N ILE A 91 8.47 -14.48 -5.40
CA ILE A 91 8.66 -13.99 -6.76
C ILE A 91 10.14 -13.62 -6.93
N GLU A 92 10.86 -14.34 -7.79
CA GLU A 92 12.25 -14.03 -8.10
C GLU A 92 12.31 -12.69 -8.84
N GLY A 93 12.77 -11.65 -8.16
CA GLY A 93 12.79 -10.27 -8.68
C GLY A 93 13.06 -9.25 -7.60
N SER A 94 12.74 -8.00 -7.91
CA SER A 94 12.88 -6.86 -7.00
C SER A 94 11.66 -5.95 -7.06
N SER A 95 11.33 -5.31 -5.94
CA SER A 95 10.29 -4.29 -5.91
C SER A 95 10.72 -3.05 -6.70
N LEU A 96 9.75 -2.29 -7.23
CA LEU A 96 10.01 -1.18 -8.13
C LEU A 96 10.75 -0.01 -7.47
N ASP A 97 10.72 0.10 -6.15
CA ASP A 97 11.53 1.07 -5.39
C ASP A 97 13.02 0.72 -5.32
N LYS A 98 13.40 -0.52 -5.70
CA LYS A 98 14.77 -1.06 -5.66
C LYS A 98 15.36 -1.34 -7.04
N VAL A 99 14.65 -1.03 -8.12
CA VAL A 99 15.15 -1.18 -9.50
C VAL A 99 15.50 0.18 -10.10
N ASP A 100 16.53 0.20 -10.96
CA ASP A 100 16.97 1.43 -11.63
C ASP A 100 15.95 1.95 -12.64
N SER A 101 15.14 1.04 -13.22
CA SER A 101 14.11 1.40 -14.21
C SER A 101 12.95 0.41 -14.25
N TYR A 102 11.77 0.93 -14.56
CA TYR A 102 10.55 0.15 -14.79
C TYR A 102 9.73 0.76 -15.92
N ASP A 103 8.80 -0.03 -16.46
CA ASP A 103 7.86 0.42 -17.48
C ASP A 103 6.51 0.73 -16.82
N SER A 104 6.13 2.02 -16.76
CA SER A 104 4.87 2.46 -16.15
C SER A 104 3.62 1.94 -16.90
N LYS A 105 3.75 1.63 -18.21
CA LYS A 105 2.66 0.99 -18.96
C LYS A 105 2.35 -0.42 -18.45
N LYS A 106 3.39 -1.19 -18.10
CA LYS A 106 3.20 -2.52 -17.48
C LYS A 106 2.56 -2.42 -16.10
N VAL A 107 2.87 -1.36 -15.34
CA VAL A 107 2.16 -1.07 -14.08
C VAL A 107 0.69 -0.74 -14.35
N ALA A 108 0.41 0.09 -15.35
CA ALA A 108 -0.96 0.42 -15.75
C ALA A 108 -1.75 -0.83 -16.17
N GLU A 109 -1.15 -1.70 -16.98
CA GLU A 109 -1.74 -2.97 -17.39
C GLU A 109 -2.02 -3.89 -16.20
N LEU A 110 -1.06 -4.00 -15.25
CA LEU A 110 -1.20 -4.78 -14.03
C LEU A 110 -2.39 -4.32 -13.20
N LEU A 111 -2.52 -3.00 -12.96
CA LEU A 111 -3.65 -2.42 -12.23
C LEU A 111 -4.98 -2.59 -12.99
N LYS A 112 -4.98 -2.40 -14.33
CA LYS A 112 -6.17 -2.63 -15.16
C LYS A 112 -6.71 -4.06 -15.04
N VAL A 113 -5.85 -5.09 -14.95
CA VAL A 113 -6.28 -6.49 -14.77
C VAL A 113 -7.10 -6.64 -13.49
N MET A 114 -6.70 -6.00 -12.40
CA MET A 114 -7.43 -6.04 -11.14
C MET A 114 -8.71 -5.19 -11.19
N HIS A 115 -8.61 -3.94 -11.60
CA HIS A 115 -9.73 -2.99 -11.61
C HIS A 115 -10.86 -3.37 -12.58
N GLN A 116 -10.54 -4.07 -13.67
CA GLN A 116 -11.49 -4.50 -14.70
C GLN A 116 -11.94 -5.96 -14.51
N SER A 117 -11.54 -6.62 -13.43
CA SER A 117 -11.87 -8.04 -13.19
C SER A 117 -13.35 -8.30 -12.89
N GLU A 118 -14.18 -7.25 -12.73
CA GLU A 118 -15.58 -7.33 -12.28
C GLU A 118 -15.77 -7.99 -10.91
N LYS A 119 -14.67 -8.28 -10.19
CA LYS A 119 -14.68 -8.82 -8.84
C LYS A 119 -14.80 -7.68 -7.84
N LEU A 120 -15.50 -7.93 -6.76
CA LEU A 120 -15.65 -6.97 -5.66
C LEU A 120 -15.31 -7.64 -4.33
N SER A 121 -14.67 -6.89 -3.46
CA SER A 121 -14.53 -7.26 -2.05
C SER A 121 -15.88 -7.20 -1.34
N ARG A 122 -16.01 -7.95 -0.25
CA ARG A 122 -17.16 -7.84 0.64
C ARG A 122 -17.30 -6.42 1.23
N ASP A 123 -16.18 -5.76 1.49
CA ASP A 123 -16.14 -4.47 2.14
C ASP A 123 -15.43 -3.41 1.29
N ASP A 124 -15.91 -2.17 1.38
CA ASP A 124 -15.30 -1.01 0.78
C ASP A 124 -14.13 -0.51 1.64
N TYR A 125 -13.13 0.07 1.00
CA TYR A 125 -11.92 0.58 1.69
C TYR A 125 -12.21 1.73 2.65
N GLN A 126 -13.21 2.58 2.34
CA GLN A 126 -13.65 3.73 3.14
C GLN A 126 -12.50 4.70 3.50
N PRO A 127 -11.84 5.34 2.51
CA PRO A 127 -10.64 6.14 2.73
C PRO A 127 -10.85 7.27 3.74
N PHE A 128 -11.95 8.01 3.67
CA PHE A 128 -12.23 9.14 4.57
C PHE A 128 -12.41 8.70 6.04
N LYS A 129 -12.99 7.53 6.28
CA LYS A 129 -13.08 6.99 7.64
C LYS A 129 -11.70 6.69 8.22
N ARG A 130 -10.83 6.10 7.41
CA ARG A 130 -9.43 5.81 7.79
C ARG A 130 -8.64 7.09 8.03
N PHE A 131 -8.77 8.06 7.13
CA PHE A 131 -8.13 9.37 7.27
C PHE A 131 -8.47 10.04 8.60
N VAL A 132 -9.76 10.13 8.92
CA VAL A 132 -10.22 10.76 10.17
C VAL A 132 -9.67 10.03 11.40
N ALA A 133 -9.59 8.70 11.37
CA ALA A 133 -9.03 7.93 12.48
C ALA A 133 -7.54 8.24 12.69
N TYR A 134 -6.73 8.26 11.62
CA TYR A 134 -5.30 8.63 11.70
C TYR A 134 -5.10 10.09 12.12
N GLU A 135 -5.92 11.00 11.61
CA GLU A 135 -5.89 12.42 11.97
C GLU A 135 -6.20 12.62 13.44
N GLN A 136 -7.27 12.00 13.96
CA GLN A 136 -7.63 12.06 15.39
C GLN A 136 -6.52 11.52 16.27
N GLU A 137 -5.87 10.45 15.86
CA GLU A 137 -4.74 9.90 16.59
C GLU A 137 -3.54 10.86 16.58
N ALA A 138 -3.22 11.47 15.43
CA ALA A 138 -2.14 12.45 15.34
C ALA A 138 -2.41 13.66 16.24
N TYR A 139 -3.64 14.18 16.25
CA TYR A 139 -4.03 15.27 17.15
C TYR A 139 -4.04 14.89 18.64
N SER A 140 -4.06 13.60 18.98
CA SER A 140 -3.87 13.19 20.38
C SER A 140 -2.46 13.41 20.90
N PHE A 141 -1.48 13.57 20.00
CA PHE A 141 -0.07 13.82 20.34
C PHE A 141 0.35 15.28 20.17
N GLN A 142 -0.28 16.03 19.29
CA GLN A 142 0.02 17.45 19.06
C GLN A 142 -1.26 18.26 18.81
N GLU A 143 -1.36 19.45 19.41
CA GLU A 143 -2.56 20.30 19.34
C GLU A 143 -2.75 20.98 17.97
N LYS A 144 -1.69 21.14 17.20
CA LYS A 144 -1.69 21.87 15.92
C LYS A 144 -0.82 21.16 14.89
N MET A 145 -1.31 21.07 13.67
CA MET A 145 -0.53 20.72 12.48
C MET A 145 0.14 21.97 11.88
N GLU A 146 0.91 21.79 10.82
CA GLU A 146 1.52 22.86 10.03
C GLU A 146 0.44 23.78 9.42
N ASP A 147 0.75 25.05 9.19
CA ASP A 147 -0.23 26.04 8.72
C ASP A 147 -0.87 25.66 7.37
N GLU A 148 -0.11 25.01 6.48
CA GLU A 148 -0.59 24.55 5.18
C GLU A 148 -1.52 23.32 5.27
N TYR A 149 -1.47 22.56 6.35
CA TYR A 149 -2.27 21.36 6.52
C TYR A 149 -3.77 21.64 6.44
N ASP A 150 -4.25 22.70 7.08
CA ASP A 150 -5.67 23.03 7.15
C ASP A 150 -6.25 23.42 5.77
N GLU A 151 -5.50 24.16 4.92
CA GLU A 151 -5.92 24.46 3.56
C GLU A 151 -6.04 23.19 2.70
N LEU A 152 -5.03 22.32 2.78
CA LEU A 152 -5.01 21.04 2.05
C LEU A 152 -6.14 20.11 2.51
N ARG A 153 -6.35 20.02 3.81
CA ARG A 153 -7.44 19.25 4.42
C ARG A 153 -8.80 19.77 3.98
N SER A 154 -9.01 21.07 4.04
CA SER A 154 -10.26 21.68 3.58
C SER A 154 -10.53 21.37 2.12
N THR A 155 -9.50 21.45 1.26
CA THR A 155 -9.60 21.11 -0.16
C THR A 155 -10.11 19.69 -0.37
N ILE A 156 -9.58 18.68 0.33
CA ILE A 156 -10.04 17.30 0.16
C ILE A 156 -11.44 17.08 0.72
N PHE A 157 -11.80 17.71 1.85
CA PHE A 157 -13.13 17.52 2.46
C PHE A 157 -14.24 18.27 1.71
N GLU A 158 -13.97 19.41 1.11
CA GLU A 158 -14.90 20.12 0.21
C GLU A 158 -15.19 19.30 -1.06
N ASN A 159 -14.25 18.48 -1.50
CA ASN A 159 -14.40 17.59 -2.66
C ASN A 159 -14.76 16.14 -2.29
N LYS A 160 -15.14 15.85 -1.03
CA LYS A 160 -15.45 14.50 -0.56
C LYS A 160 -16.53 13.83 -1.40
N ASP A 161 -17.68 14.49 -1.60
CA ASP A 161 -18.80 13.94 -2.37
C ASP A 161 -18.41 13.66 -3.84
N PHE A 162 -17.51 14.46 -4.41
CA PHE A 162 -16.97 14.22 -5.74
C PHE A 162 -16.12 12.97 -5.80
N LEU A 163 -15.30 12.71 -4.79
CA LEU A 163 -14.45 11.52 -4.70
C LEU A 163 -15.27 10.26 -4.36
N GLU A 164 -16.24 10.35 -3.44
CA GLU A 164 -17.03 9.19 -3.00
C GLU A 164 -18.10 8.74 -4.00
N LYS A 165 -18.56 9.60 -4.93
CA LYS A 165 -19.55 9.22 -5.96
C LYS A 165 -18.99 8.35 -7.09
N GLN A 166 -17.69 8.11 -7.12
CA GLN A 166 -17.05 7.36 -8.19
C GLN A 166 -17.46 5.88 -8.19
N LYS A 167 -17.44 5.26 -9.38
CA LYS A 167 -17.68 3.82 -9.48
C LYS A 167 -16.56 3.06 -8.75
N LEU A 168 -16.93 2.31 -7.74
CA LEU A 168 -15.99 1.48 -7.00
C LEU A 168 -15.65 0.22 -7.78
N VAL A 169 -14.38 -0.15 -7.78
CA VAL A 169 -13.82 -1.39 -8.31
C VAL A 169 -12.92 -2.03 -7.25
N LEU A 170 -12.51 -3.28 -7.46
CA LEU A 170 -11.54 -3.92 -6.58
C LEU A 170 -10.19 -3.22 -6.73
N CYS A 171 -9.69 -2.59 -5.66
CA CYS A 171 -8.43 -1.85 -5.58
C CYS A 171 -7.48 -2.47 -4.57
N HIS A 172 -6.18 -2.28 -4.79
CA HIS A 172 -5.12 -2.65 -3.86
C HIS A 172 -5.11 -1.73 -2.62
N ASN A 173 -5.36 -0.44 -2.84
CA ASN A 173 -5.35 0.64 -1.86
C ASN A 173 -3.99 0.96 -1.22
N ASP A 174 -2.94 0.20 -1.57
CA ASP A 174 -1.55 0.47 -1.23
C ASP A 174 -0.61 0.09 -2.39
N ALA A 175 -0.97 0.46 -3.63
CA ALA A 175 -0.25 0.14 -4.86
C ALA A 175 1.02 0.99 -5.04
N GLN A 176 1.82 1.17 -3.98
CA GLN A 176 3.10 1.88 -4.03
C GLN A 176 4.21 1.01 -4.64
N LYS A 177 5.31 1.63 -5.08
CA LYS A 177 6.41 0.92 -5.78
C LYS A 177 7.00 -0.24 -4.99
N SER A 178 7.05 -0.19 -3.67
CA SER A 178 7.52 -1.29 -2.82
C SER A 178 6.61 -2.52 -2.86
N ASN A 179 5.33 -2.36 -3.23
CA ASN A 179 4.33 -3.42 -3.32
C ASN A 179 4.13 -3.94 -4.76
N ILE A 180 5.01 -3.53 -5.69
CA ILE A 180 5.02 -4.04 -7.07
C ILE A 180 6.39 -4.66 -7.34
N VAL A 181 6.41 -5.96 -7.65
CA VAL A 181 7.63 -6.72 -7.93
C VAL A 181 7.79 -6.89 -9.44
N LYS A 182 8.94 -6.46 -9.96
CA LYS A 182 9.42 -6.81 -11.30
C LYS A 182 10.23 -8.09 -11.21
N SER A 183 9.71 -9.17 -11.82
CA SER A 183 10.41 -10.46 -11.85
C SER A 183 11.62 -10.44 -12.80
N LEU A 184 12.48 -11.46 -12.67
CA LEU A 184 13.62 -11.66 -13.58
C LEU A 184 13.19 -11.86 -15.04
N GLU A 185 11.95 -12.30 -15.28
CA GLU A 185 11.33 -12.47 -16.61
C GLU A 185 10.63 -11.18 -17.11
N ASP A 186 10.86 -10.04 -16.43
CA ASP A 186 10.25 -8.74 -16.76
C ASP A 186 8.71 -8.73 -16.69
N LYS A 187 8.12 -9.63 -15.87
CA LYS A 187 6.70 -9.63 -15.52
C LYS A 187 6.49 -8.92 -14.18
N TYR A 188 5.36 -8.21 -14.05
CA TYR A 188 5.07 -7.43 -12.86
C TYR A 188 3.98 -8.10 -12.03
N TYR A 189 4.10 -8.00 -10.70
CA TYR A 189 3.20 -8.61 -9.73
C TYR A 189 2.90 -7.65 -8.58
N LEU A 190 1.67 -7.66 -8.10
CA LEU A 190 1.27 -7.01 -6.87
C LEU A 190 1.52 -7.94 -5.67
N ILE A 191 1.94 -7.35 -4.56
CA ILE A 191 2.13 -8.02 -3.27
C ILE A 191 1.52 -7.17 -2.16
N ASP A 192 1.28 -7.78 -1.00
CA ASP A 192 0.82 -7.10 0.23
C ASP A 192 -0.59 -6.50 0.14
N PHE A 193 -1.59 -7.37 0.14
CA PHE A 193 -3.00 -7.05 -0.07
C PHE A 193 -3.79 -6.77 1.20
N GLU A 194 -3.14 -6.34 2.28
CA GLU A 194 -3.79 -6.16 3.58
C GLU A 194 -4.83 -5.01 3.60
N PHE A 195 -4.75 -4.07 2.65
CA PHE A 195 -5.69 -2.97 2.48
C PHE A 195 -6.64 -3.14 1.28
N MET A 196 -6.61 -4.29 0.60
CA MET A 196 -7.45 -4.53 -0.57
C MET A 196 -8.94 -4.41 -0.24
N GLY A 197 -9.67 -3.66 -1.06
CA GLY A 197 -11.10 -3.39 -0.91
C GLY A 197 -11.63 -2.63 -2.11
N ASN A 198 -12.95 -2.38 -2.15
CA ASN A 198 -13.51 -1.60 -3.24
C ASN A 198 -13.21 -0.12 -3.05
N ASN A 199 -12.76 0.53 -4.12
CA ASN A 199 -12.42 1.96 -4.10
C ASN A 199 -12.43 2.54 -5.54
N ASP A 200 -12.18 3.85 -5.68
CA ASP A 200 -11.88 4.51 -6.94
C ASP A 200 -10.53 4.01 -7.51
N PRO A 201 -10.46 3.48 -8.75
CA PRO A 201 -9.19 3.01 -9.33
C PRO A 201 -8.11 4.09 -9.40
N VAL A 202 -8.48 5.36 -9.45
CA VAL A 202 -7.52 6.48 -9.43
C VAL A 202 -6.80 6.59 -8.08
N TYR A 203 -7.36 6.02 -7.00
CA TYR A 203 -6.69 5.94 -5.70
C TYR A 203 -5.39 5.10 -5.77
N ASP A 204 -5.40 3.94 -6.44
CA ASP A 204 -4.20 3.11 -6.63
C ASP A 204 -3.14 3.83 -7.47
N ILE A 205 -3.57 4.54 -8.53
CA ILE A 205 -2.68 5.36 -9.36
C ILE A 205 -2.06 6.49 -8.53
N ALA A 206 -2.86 7.15 -7.69
CA ALA A 206 -2.38 8.17 -6.79
C ALA A 206 -1.43 7.60 -5.73
N THR A 207 -1.67 6.40 -5.19
CA THR A 207 -0.79 5.72 -4.23
C THR A 207 0.57 5.38 -4.85
N PHE A 208 0.60 4.96 -6.12
CA PHE A 208 1.86 4.77 -6.84
C PHE A 208 2.74 6.02 -6.85
N GLY A 209 2.12 7.21 -6.89
CA GLY A 209 2.78 8.50 -6.80
C GLY A 209 3.32 8.88 -5.41
N ASN A 210 3.36 7.99 -4.41
CA ASN A 210 3.83 8.29 -3.05
C ASN A 210 5.26 8.84 -3.01
N GLY A 211 6.15 8.35 -3.87
CA GLY A 211 7.53 8.85 -3.99
C GLY A 211 7.65 10.12 -4.84
N SER A 212 6.73 10.34 -5.78
CA SER A 212 6.77 11.48 -6.72
C SER A 212 5.41 11.69 -7.37
N VAL A 213 4.87 12.90 -7.24
CA VAL A 213 3.61 13.31 -7.89
C VAL A 213 3.69 13.14 -9.42
N SER A 214 4.83 13.45 -10.03
CA SER A 214 5.01 13.34 -11.48
C SER A 214 5.02 11.90 -11.98
N GLU A 215 5.58 10.95 -11.22
CA GLU A 215 5.56 9.51 -11.59
C GLU A 215 4.12 8.95 -11.53
N GLY A 216 3.35 9.30 -10.50
CA GLY A 216 1.95 8.91 -10.43
C GLY A 216 1.12 9.55 -11.56
N TYR A 217 1.43 10.79 -11.95
CA TYR A 217 0.77 11.45 -13.08
C TYR A 217 1.14 10.79 -14.42
N GLN A 218 2.37 10.30 -14.57
CA GLN A 218 2.76 9.50 -15.74
C GLN A 218 1.96 8.19 -15.78
N LEU A 219 1.80 7.50 -14.64
CA LEU A 219 0.99 6.30 -14.55
C LEU A 219 -0.48 6.59 -14.89
N LEU A 220 -1.03 7.74 -14.47
CA LEU A 220 -2.38 8.16 -14.87
C LEU A 220 -2.51 8.26 -16.40
N ASN A 221 -1.54 8.88 -17.06
CA ASN A 221 -1.53 8.97 -18.52
C ASN A 221 -1.50 7.57 -19.15
N ASP A 222 -0.62 6.69 -18.70
CA ASP A 222 -0.50 5.33 -19.25
C ASP A 222 -1.77 4.49 -18.96
N TYR A 223 -2.38 4.66 -17.80
CA TYR A 223 -3.62 3.98 -17.43
C TYR A 223 -4.81 4.38 -18.32
N PHE A 224 -4.91 5.64 -18.72
CA PHE A 224 -5.96 6.16 -19.60
C PHE A 224 -5.49 6.34 -21.06
N ASP A 225 -4.47 5.58 -21.49
CA ASP A 225 -3.95 5.54 -22.86
C ASP A 225 -3.58 6.93 -23.42
N ASN A 226 -2.96 7.76 -22.58
CA ASN A 226 -2.56 9.16 -22.82
C ASN A 226 -3.75 10.12 -23.04
N LYS A 227 -4.93 9.78 -22.57
CA LYS A 227 -6.15 10.60 -22.74
C LYS A 227 -6.95 10.75 -21.43
N PRO A 228 -6.33 10.96 -20.27
CA PRO A 228 -7.12 11.20 -19.06
C PRO A 228 -7.95 12.47 -19.23
N THR A 229 -9.22 12.40 -18.88
CA THR A 229 -10.14 13.52 -18.85
C THR A 229 -9.73 14.54 -17.79
N LYS A 230 -10.31 15.76 -17.81
CA LYS A 230 -10.09 16.74 -16.76
C LYS A 230 -10.52 16.19 -15.39
N GLU A 231 -11.64 15.47 -15.33
CA GLU A 231 -12.16 14.85 -14.11
C GLU A 231 -11.20 13.81 -13.54
N GLU A 232 -10.58 12.95 -14.36
CA GLU A 232 -9.62 11.95 -13.92
C GLU A 232 -8.33 12.58 -13.39
N LYS A 233 -7.86 13.68 -14.02
CA LYS A 233 -6.72 14.47 -13.54
C LYS A 233 -7.03 15.15 -12.20
N GLU A 234 -8.23 15.69 -12.05
CA GLU A 234 -8.68 16.33 -10.81
C GLU A 234 -8.76 15.32 -9.68
N ARG A 235 -9.35 14.14 -9.90
CA ARG A 235 -9.37 13.03 -8.94
C ARG A 235 -7.96 12.59 -8.55
N TYR A 236 -7.04 12.49 -9.52
CA TYR A 236 -5.64 12.14 -9.23
C TYR A 236 -5.00 13.11 -8.26
N TYR A 237 -5.09 14.42 -8.50
CA TYR A 237 -4.49 15.41 -7.61
C TYR A 237 -5.17 15.43 -6.24
N LEU A 238 -6.49 15.33 -6.18
CA LEU A 238 -7.22 15.25 -4.90
C LEU A 238 -6.83 14.01 -4.09
N TRP A 239 -6.76 12.84 -4.72
CA TRP A 239 -6.29 11.62 -4.04
C TRP A 239 -4.82 11.71 -3.64
N ARG A 240 -3.96 12.38 -4.43
CA ARG A 240 -2.56 12.60 -4.03
C ARG A 240 -2.45 13.48 -2.79
N ILE A 241 -3.21 14.58 -2.71
CA ILE A 241 -3.28 15.43 -1.51
C ILE A 241 -3.75 14.57 -0.33
N PHE A 242 -4.86 13.86 -0.50
CA PHE A 242 -5.46 13.00 0.52
C PHE A 242 -4.47 11.99 1.08
N ILE A 243 -3.88 11.17 0.21
CA ILE A 243 -2.93 10.10 0.60
C ILE A 243 -1.69 10.70 1.27
N SER A 244 -1.21 11.83 0.77
CA SER A 244 -0.06 12.51 1.37
C SER A 244 -0.35 12.99 2.79
N LEU A 245 -1.50 13.63 3.04
CA LEU A 245 -1.90 14.03 4.39
C LEU A 245 -2.15 12.82 5.30
N GLN A 246 -2.71 11.72 4.77
CA GLN A 246 -2.88 10.50 5.53
C GLN A 246 -1.53 9.94 6.01
N TRP A 247 -0.53 9.84 5.12
CA TRP A 247 0.81 9.38 5.47
C TRP A 247 1.57 10.37 6.36
N HIS A 248 1.33 11.68 6.20
CA HIS A 248 1.81 12.68 7.15
C HIS A 248 1.31 12.37 8.57
N ASN A 249 -0.01 12.16 8.74
CA ASN A 249 -0.60 11.83 10.05
C ASN A 249 -0.03 10.53 10.63
N VAL A 250 0.09 9.48 9.82
CA VAL A 250 0.71 8.21 10.24
C VAL A 250 2.16 8.41 10.70
N ALA A 251 2.93 9.23 9.99
CA ALA A 251 4.32 9.52 10.35
C ALA A 251 4.41 10.31 11.68
N ILE A 252 3.53 11.28 11.91
CA ILE A 252 3.43 12.00 13.19
C ILE A 252 3.15 11.01 14.33
N VAL A 253 2.17 10.13 14.19
CA VAL A 253 1.86 9.11 15.19
C VAL A 253 3.08 8.23 15.51
N LYS A 254 3.74 7.72 14.47
CA LYS A 254 4.93 6.86 14.61
C LYS A 254 6.11 7.60 15.28
N HIS A 255 6.28 8.89 14.98
CA HIS A 255 7.28 9.72 15.64
C HIS A 255 7.04 9.77 17.16
N TYR A 256 5.84 10.14 17.58
CA TYR A 256 5.51 10.29 19.00
C TYR A 256 5.46 8.96 19.76
N ARG A 257 5.13 7.85 19.09
CA ARG A 257 5.25 6.49 19.64
C ARG A 257 6.69 6.01 19.77
N GLY A 258 7.67 6.76 19.25
CA GLY A 258 9.09 6.44 19.33
C GLY A 258 9.55 5.31 18.41
N GLU A 259 8.74 4.93 17.42
CA GLU A 259 9.03 3.83 16.48
C GLU A 259 10.29 4.10 15.63
N GLY A 260 10.67 5.37 15.44
CA GLY A 260 11.89 5.76 14.71
C GLY A 260 13.17 5.18 15.27
N LYS A 261 13.26 5.02 16.59
CA LYS A 261 14.43 4.43 17.25
C LYS A 261 14.60 2.94 16.91
N THR A 262 13.50 2.23 16.76
CA THR A 262 13.48 0.79 16.45
C THR A 262 13.80 0.50 14.99
N HIS A 263 13.36 1.39 14.09
CA HIS A 263 13.43 1.17 12.64
C HIS A 263 14.52 2.00 11.94
N GLY A 264 15.20 2.91 12.66
CA GLY A 264 16.21 3.80 12.08
C GLY A 264 15.64 4.86 11.15
N PHE A 265 14.34 5.22 11.28
CA PHE A 265 13.67 6.23 10.48
C PHE A 265 13.46 7.53 11.25
N ASP A 266 13.70 8.67 10.58
CA ASP A 266 13.24 9.97 11.06
C ASP A 266 11.80 10.22 10.58
N PHE A 267 10.81 9.87 11.39
CA PHE A 267 9.41 10.02 11.03
C PHE A 267 8.94 11.47 10.90
N LEU A 268 9.62 12.46 11.52
CA LEU A 268 9.33 13.87 11.25
C LEU A 268 9.79 14.27 9.83
N ALA A 269 10.95 13.79 9.40
CA ALA A 269 11.37 14.00 8.02
C ALA A 269 10.41 13.33 7.03
N VAL A 270 9.87 12.15 7.36
CA VAL A 270 8.83 11.47 6.57
C VAL A 270 7.54 12.28 6.54
N ALA A 271 7.07 12.83 7.67
CA ALA A 271 5.89 13.67 7.72
C ALA A 271 6.05 14.91 6.83
N ASN A 272 7.17 15.62 6.95
CA ASN A 272 7.50 16.78 6.12
C ASN A 272 7.57 16.43 4.61
N PHE A 273 8.15 15.29 4.27
CA PHE A 273 8.17 14.80 2.88
C PHE A 273 6.76 14.64 2.32
N PHE A 274 5.84 14.04 3.07
CA PHE A 274 4.46 13.86 2.62
C PHE A 274 3.68 15.18 2.57
N LEU A 275 3.90 16.09 3.51
CA LEU A 275 3.30 17.44 3.44
C LEU A 275 3.74 18.18 2.17
N ASN A 276 5.04 18.13 1.82
CA ASN A 276 5.54 18.72 0.58
C ASN A 276 4.93 18.06 -0.67
N ASN A 277 4.75 16.74 -0.68
CA ASN A 277 4.05 16.04 -1.77
C ASN A 277 2.58 16.49 -1.89
N ALA A 278 1.90 16.75 -0.77
CA ALA A 278 0.55 17.30 -0.78
C ALA A 278 0.52 18.68 -1.41
N LEU A 279 1.48 19.55 -1.07
CA LEU A 279 1.61 20.89 -1.65
C LEU A 279 1.91 20.87 -3.16
N ASP A 280 2.77 19.96 -3.61
CA ASP A 280 3.05 19.78 -5.04
C ASP A 280 1.82 19.29 -5.81
N ALA A 281 1.06 18.34 -5.23
CA ALA A 281 -0.20 17.90 -5.83
C ALA A 281 -1.25 19.03 -5.88
N TYR A 282 -1.33 19.83 -4.82
CA TYR A 282 -2.24 20.97 -4.74
C TYR A 282 -1.91 22.06 -5.79
N LYS A 283 -0.62 22.31 -6.01
CA LYS A 283 -0.17 23.19 -7.09
C LYS A 283 -0.62 22.66 -8.46
N GLY A 284 -0.46 21.36 -8.72
CA GLY A 284 -0.95 20.74 -9.95
C GLY A 284 -2.46 20.85 -10.12
N LEU A 285 -3.24 20.69 -9.03
CA LEU A 285 -4.69 20.88 -9.03
C LEU A 285 -5.08 22.33 -9.38
N LYS A 286 -4.40 23.32 -8.79
CA LYS A 286 -4.62 24.76 -9.10
C LYS A 286 -4.29 25.09 -10.56
N GLU A 287 -3.24 24.51 -11.12
CA GLU A 287 -2.86 24.71 -12.52
C GLU A 287 -3.88 24.08 -13.49
N LEU A 288 -4.45 22.93 -13.15
CA LEU A 288 -5.49 22.26 -13.94
C LEU A 288 -6.79 23.10 -14.02
N ASN A 289 -7.06 23.94 -13.03
CA ASN A 289 -8.28 24.73 -12.89
C ASN A 289 -8.14 26.19 -13.35
N LYS A 290 -6.97 26.57 -13.87
CA LYS A 290 -6.76 27.84 -14.58
C LYS A 290 -7.18 27.73 -16.04
#